data_e60ca231282aac1b1086fbdc79a4aa1a
#
_entry.id   e60ca231282aac1b1086fbdc79a4aa1a
#
_cell.length_a   1.000
_cell.length_b   1.000
_cell.length_c   1.000
_cell.angle_alpha   90.00
_cell.angle_beta   90.00
_cell.angle_gamma   90.00
#
_symmetry.space_group_name_H-M   'P 1'
#
loop_
_entity.id
_entity.type
_entity.pdbx_description
1 polymer ?
#
loop_
_entity_poly.entity_id
_entity_poly.type
_entity_poly.pdbx_seq_one_letter_code
_entity_poly.pdbx_strand_id
1 'polypeptide(L)'
;MKRILTIACALAAVCTGAFAQDDAQKAAADAAAALMDAPKEEVPVVKPKYWKTSAVFDLGVNQTSLFNWAAGGFDNITLSTGLDAKAYYMKDRTTWKNRLQMEYGFIWSADKSYILQKSNDRIYFESKFSYKTDKETWNWTASYDFRSQFTDSYSNYDYPAWIDGEAGRKENMDPQMKEYMKEEFEQWRQGSIKSTFLSPAYNNLALGAEWKPVPWFDVNISPLTGSVTIVTEPVLRKKYGMPLGPDSVEAVPVYSAALFQLGASIKANAKFSINEKFNYETQLVVFTDYLNHPFTQYRVNWDNKIAWQITSFFKVGLSTWLLYDPIVEIDGVTSKWQFKNFLAFNFTFAFGEKGLK
;
A
#
# COMPACT_ATOMS: atom_id res chain seq x y z
N MET A 1 -5.91 -11.39 -23.47
CA MET A 1 -6.94 -12.24 -22.85
C MET A 1 -6.39 -13.41 -22.04
N LYS A 2 -5.52 -14.31 -22.57
CA LYS A 2 -5.02 -15.48 -21.78
C LYS A 2 -4.26 -15.12 -20.49
N ARG A 3 -3.46 -14.05 -20.45
CA ARG A 3 -2.73 -13.65 -19.24
C ARG A 3 -3.60 -12.93 -18.19
N ILE A 4 -4.64 -12.23 -18.61
CA ILE A 4 -5.61 -11.58 -17.73
C ILE A 4 -6.51 -12.63 -17.06
N LEU A 5 -6.89 -13.65 -17.85
CA LEU A 5 -7.63 -14.80 -17.30
C LEU A 5 -6.82 -15.57 -16.25
N THR A 6 -5.50 -15.65 -16.41
CA THR A 6 -4.62 -16.35 -15.48
C THR A 6 -4.50 -15.61 -14.13
N ILE A 7 -4.48 -14.27 -14.13
CA ILE A 7 -4.44 -13.47 -12.90
C ILE A 7 -5.81 -13.49 -12.21
N ALA A 8 -6.90 -13.37 -12.97
CA ALA A 8 -8.26 -13.51 -12.44
C ALA A 8 -8.52 -14.92 -11.90
N CYS A 9 -8.02 -15.97 -12.58
CA CYS A 9 -8.11 -17.35 -12.11
C CYS A 9 -7.20 -17.61 -10.89
N ALA A 10 -6.04 -16.95 -10.75
CA ALA A 10 -5.21 -17.08 -9.56
C ALA A 10 -5.85 -16.41 -8.32
N LEU A 11 -6.50 -15.26 -8.49
CA LEU A 11 -7.30 -14.65 -7.42
C LEU A 11 -8.60 -15.45 -7.14
N ALA A 12 -9.25 -15.98 -8.18
CA ALA A 12 -10.40 -16.85 -8.02
C ALA A 12 -10.02 -18.21 -7.40
N ALA A 13 -8.83 -18.78 -7.72
CA ALA A 13 -8.37 -20.04 -7.12
C ALA A 13 -8.09 -19.90 -5.61
N VAL A 14 -7.70 -18.72 -5.13
CA VAL A 14 -7.60 -18.45 -3.68
C VAL A 14 -9.00 -18.36 -3.04
N CYS A 15 -10.02 -17.92 -3.81
CA CYS A 15 -11.40 -17.85 -3.32
C CYS A 15 -12.21 -19.14 -3.58
N THR A 16 -11.92 -19.90 -4.65
CA THR A 16 -12.66 -21.12 -5.01
C THR A 16 -12.10 -22.40 -4.38
N GLY A 17 -10.95 -22.35 -3.71
CA GLY A 17 -10.49 -23.43 -2.82
C GLY A 17 -11.46 -23.72 -1.65
N ALA A 18 -12.54 -22.94 -1.51
CA ALA A 18 -13.60 -23.17 -0.52
C ALA A 18 -14.79 -23.99 -1.05
N PHE A 19 -14.89 -24.29 -2.34
CA PHE A 19 -16.10 -24.93 -2.91
C PHE A 19 -15.91 -26.29 -3.60
N ALA A 20 -14.69 -26.85 -3.58
CA ALA A 20 -14.44 -28.21 -4.10
C ALA A 20 -14.07 -29.16 -2.95
N GLN A 21 -14.98 -29.33 -1.98
CA GLN A 21 -14.57 -29.91 -0.71
C GLN A 21 -15.55 -30.89 -0.03
N ASP A 22 -16.44 -31.59 -0.73
CA ASP A 22 -17.23 -32.60 -0.05
C ASP A 22 -16.39 -33.85 0.31
N ASP A 23 -15.48 -34.29 -0.53
CA ASP A 23 -14.64 -35.46 -0.23
C ASP A 23 -13.44 -35.16 0.68
N ALA A 24 -12.85 -33.96 0.57
CA ALA A 24 -11.78 -33.54 1.46
C ALA A 24 -12.30 -33.14 2.86
N GLN A 25 -13.51 -32.59 2.97
CA GLN A 25 -14.15 -32.35 4.25
C GLN A 25 -14.54 -33.64 4.96
N LYS A 26 -14.98 -34.65 4.23
CA LYS A 26 -15.29 -35.95 4.82
C LYS A 26 -14.04 -36.66 5.31
N ALA A 27 -12.95 -36.66 4.53
CA ALA A 27 -11.66 -37.18 4.97
C ALA A 27 -11.05 -36.40 6.15
N ALA A 28 -11.23 -35.07 6.18
CA ALA A 28 -10.82 -34.23 7.32
C ALA A 28 -11.72 -34.44 8.55
N ALA A 29 -13.02 -34.69 8.37
CA ALA A 29 -13.92 -35.01 9.46
C ALA A 29 -13.66 -36.40 10.04
N ASP A 30 -13.36 -37.39 9.22
CA ASP A 30 -13.01 -38.76 9.65
C ASP A 30 -11.62 -38.78 10.32
N ALA A 31 -10.65 -37.99 9.84
CA ALA A 31 -9.36 -37.80 10.52
C ALA A 31 -9.50 -37.01 11.86
N ALA A 32 -10.41 -36.03 11.91
CA ALA A 32 -10.72 -35.31 13.15
C ALA A 32 -11.44 -36.18 14.17
N ALA A 33 -12.34 -37.09 13.72
CA ALA A 33 -13.03 -38.06 14.58
C ALA A 33 -12.04 -39.09 15.14
N ALA A 34 -11.08 -39.56 14.35
CA ALA A 34 -10.02 -40.46 14.81
C ALA A 34 -9.05 -39.80 15.82
N LEU A 35 -8.86 -38.47 15.75
CA LEU A 35 -8.09 -37.69 16.71
C LEU A 35 -8.87 -37.40 18.01
N MET A 36 -10.21 -37.50 17.98
CA MET A 36 -11.05 -37.31 19.18
C MET A 36 -11.19 -38.57 20.03
N ASP A 37 -10.86 -39.73 19.48
CA ASP A 37 -10.91 -41.04 20.20
C ASP A 37 -9.58 -41.42 20.89
N ALA A 38 -8.56 -40.57 20.79
CA ALA A 38 -7.33 -40.70 21.55
C ALA A 38 -7.58 -40.33 23.03
N PRO A 39 -7.07 -41.12 24.01
CA PRO A 39 -7.31 -40.88 25.44
C PRO A 39 -6.84 -39.48 25.80
N LYS A 40 -7.78 -38.65 26.28
CA LYS A 40 -7.48 -37.30 26.77
C LYS A 40 -6.67 -37.43 28.05
N GLU A 41 -5.36 -37.37 27.90
CA GLU A 41 -4.48 -37.05 28.99
C GLU A 41 -4.20 -35.55 28.98
N GLU A 42 -4.31 -34.94 30.16
CA GLU A 42 -3.78 -33.67 30.59
C GLU A 42 -4.62 -32.41 30.42
N VAL A 43 -4.74 -31.78 31.56
CA VAL A 43 -5.12 -30.38 31.73
C VAL A 43 -4.29 -29.50 30.77
N PRO A 44 -4.90 -28.84 29.81
CA PRO A 44 -4.16 -27.97 28.91
C PRO A 44 -3.57 -26.83 29.75
N VAL A 45 -2.26 -26.82 29.91
CA VAL A 45 -1.55 -25.62 30.35
C VAL A 45 -1.78 -24.59 29.25
N VAL A 46 -2.76 -23.70 29.45
CA VAL A 46 -3.06 -22.60 28.55
C VAL A 46 -1.83 -21.71 28.56
N LYS A 47 -0.95 -21.92 27.59
CA LYS A 47 0.22 -21.05 27.40
C LYS A 47 -0.29 -19.62 27.20
N PRO A 48 0.19 -18.63 27.94
CA PRO A 48 -0.27 -17.26 27.79
C PRO A 48 -0.06 -16.80 26.35
N LYS A 49 -1.13 -16.39 25.70
CA LYS A 49 -1.12 -15.94 24.29
C LYS A 49 -0.70 -14.48 24.25
N TYR A 50 0.59 -14.21 24.07
CA TYR A 50 1.12 -12.85 23.99
C TYR A 50 0.86 -12.18 22.64
N TRP A 51 0.62 -12.95 21.59
CA TRP A 51 0.33 -12.46 20.25
C TRP A 51 -1.15 -12.40 19.97
N LYS A 52 -1.59 -11.28 19.41
CA LYS A 52 -2.93 -11.11 18.84
C LYS A 52 -2.79 -10.77 17.37
N THR A 53 -3.56 -11.43 16.52
CA THR A 53 -3.52 -11.23 15.07
C THR A 53 -4.90 -10.94 14.52
N SER A 54 -4.98 -10.09 13.50
CA SER A 54 -6.19 -9.85 12.71
C SER A 54 -5.83 -9.53 11.29
N ALA A 55 -6.72 -9.86 10.37
CA ALA A 55 -6.63 -9.45 8.98
C ALA A 55 -8.01 -9.01 8.50
N VAL A 56 -8.05 -7.93 7.74
CA VAL A 56 -9.24 -7.45 7.05
C VAL A 56 -8.94 -7.41 5.57
N PHE A 57 -9.76 -8.08 4.79
CA PHE A 57 -9.72 -8.06 3.35
C PHE A 57 -10.93 -7.30 2.82
N ASP A 58 -10.69 -6.37 1.91
CA ASP A 58 -11.71 -5.57 1.26
C ASP A 58 -11.70 -5.81 -0.25
N LEU A 59 -12.86 -5.98 -0.84
CA LEU A 59 -13.08 -6.07 -2.28
C LEU A 59 -14.12 -5.04 -2.69
N GLY A 60 -13.73 -4.12 -3.56
CA GLY A 60 -14.59 -3.09 -4.13
C GLY A 60 -14.78 -3.28 -5.63
N VAL A 61 -16.01 -3.17 -6.10
CA VAL A 61 -16.37 -3.20 -7.52
C VAL A 61 -17.27 -2.03 -7.83
N ASN A 62 -16.92 -1.23 -8.83
CA ASN A 62 -17.75 -0.15 -9.34
C ASN A 62 -17.88 -0.31 -10.84
N GLN A 63 -19.05 0.01 -11.37
CA GLN A 63 -19.34 0.02 -12.79
C GLN A 63 -19.94 1.37 -13.20
N THR A 64 -19.48 1.91 -14.31
CA THR A 64 -20.11 3.04 -15.01
C THR A 64 -20.55 2.56 -16.38
N SER A 65 -21.83 2.74 -16.70
CA SER A 65 -22.39 2.46 -18.02
C SER A 65 -23.11 3.69 -18.52
N LEU A 66 -22.82 4.10 -19.74
CA LEU A 66 -23.35 5.30 -20.37
C LEU A 66 -24.21 4.90 -21.56
N PHE A 67 -25.45 5.40 -21.59
CA PHE A 67 -26.37 5.20 -22.75
C PHE A 67 -26.89 6.56 -23.19
N ASN A 68 -26.61 6.94 -24.43
CA ASN A 68 -27.00 8.23 -25.01
C ASN A 68 -26.57 9.43 -24.17
N TRP A 69 -25.41 9.32 -23.48
CA TRP A 69 -24.87 10.33 -22.58
C TRP A 69 -24.05 11.36 -23.34
N ALA A 70 -24.49 12.64 -23.33
CA ALA A 70 -23.89 13.69 -24.15
C ALA A 70 -22.72 14.43 -23.47
N ALA A 71 -22.54 14.26 -22.14
CA ALA A 71 -21.54 15.02 -21.37
C ALA A 71 -20.13 14.39 -21.35
N GLY A 72 -19.89 13.34 -22.16
CA GLY A 72 -18.59 12.63 -22.20
C GLY A 72 -18.44 11.59 -21.08
N GLY A 73 -17.32 10.87 -21.09
CA GLY A 73 -17.02 9.74 -20.21
C GLY A 73 -17.02 8.41 -20.97
N PHE A 74 -16.72 7.31 -20.29
CA PHE A 74 -16.57 5.98 -20.90
C PHE A 74 -17.22 4.93 -20.01
N ASP A 75 -17.74 3.86 -20.63
CA ASP A 75 -18.10 2.65 -19.91
C ASP A 75 -16.87 2.06 -19.25
N ASN A 76 -16.94 1.85 -17.95
CA ASN A 76 -15.80 1.31 -17.21
C ASN A 76 -16.23 0.39 -16.06
N ILE A 77 -15.30 -0.50 -15.70
CA ILE A 77 -15.34 -1.30 -14.48
C ILE A 77 -14.10 -0.97 -13.67
N THR A 78 -14.31 -0.57 -12.43
CA THR A 78 -13.24 -0.37 -11.46
C THR A 78 -13.28 -1.48 -10.43
N LEU A 79 -12.16 -2.16 -10.25
CA LEU A 79 -11.96 -3.15 -9.21
C LEU A 79 -10.90 -2.64 -8.24
N SER A 80 -11.16 -2.76 -6.95
CA SER A 80 -10.19 -2.44 -5.89
C SER A 80 -10.13 -3.53 -4.85
N THR A 81 -8.93 -3.80 -4.34
CA THR A 81 -8.71 -4.75 -3.25
C THR A 81 -7.89 -4.07 -2.17
N GLY A 82 -8.11 -4.48 -0.92
CA GLY A 82 -7.35 -4.02 0.23
C GLY A 82 -7.10 -5.14 1.22
N LEU A 83 -5.91 -5.14 1.83
CA LEU A 83 -5.55 -5.98 2.97
C LEU A 83 -5.00 -5.11 4.08
N ASP A 84 -5.52 -5.24 5.30
CA ASP A 84 -4.98 -4.66 6.54
C ASP A 84 -4.73 -5.80 7.53
N ALA A 85 -3.48 -6.24 7.64
CA ALA A 85 -3.07 -7.32 8.53
C ALA A 85 -2.28 -6.76 9.71
N LYS A 86 -2.60 -7.24 10.92
CA LYS A 86 -1.98 -6.80 12.18
C LYS A 86 -1.50 -8.00 12.99
N ALA A 87 -0.33 -7.85 13.61
CA ALA A 87 0.22 -8.78 14.56
C ALA A 87 0.81 -8.02 15.75
N TYR A 88 0.16 -8.10 16.90
CA TYR A 88 0.51 -7.36 18.11
C TYR A 88 0.98 -8.31 19.20
N TYR A 89 2.20 -8.12 19.65
CA TYR A 89 2.77 -8.76 20.84
C TYR A 89 2.61 -7.84 22.04
N MET A 90 2.14 -8.36 23.14
CA MET A 90 2.01 -7.64 24.40
C MET A 90 2.40 -8.55 25.57
N LYS A 91 3.45 -8.15 26.28
CA LYS A 91 3.89 -8.82 27.50
C LYS A 91 4.49 -7.79 28.45
N ASP A 92 4.00 -7.72 29.67
CA ASP A 92 4.47 -6.84 30.74
C ASP A 92 4.57 -5.38 30.29
N ARG A 93 5.77 -4.83 30.26
CA ARG A 93 6.08 -3.45 29.83
C ARG A 93 6.34 -3.33 28.30
N THR A 94 6.35 -4.45 27.59
CA THR A 94 6.73 -4.51 26.18
C THR A 94 5.51 -4.64 25.27
N THR A 95 5.44 -3.83 24.23
CA THR A 95 4.45 -3.94 23.14
C THR A 95 5.20 -3.87 21.82
N TRP A 96 4.91 -4.80 20.93
CA TRP A 96 5.45 -4.79 19.56
C TRP A 96 4.28 -4.94 18.57
N LYS A 97 4.04 -3.90 17.78
CA LYS A 97 2.94 -3.81 16.82
C LYS A 97 3.48 -3.85 15.41
N ASN A 98 2.99 -4.80 14.63
CA ASN A 98 3.27 -4.90 13.21
C ASN A 98 1.97 -4.73 12.44
N ARG A 99 1.99 -3.95 11.36
CA ARG A 99 0.87 -3.72 10.47
C ARG A 99 1.33 -3.74 9.02
N LEU A 100 0.67 -4.54 8.19
CA LEU A 100 0.83 -4.56 6.75
C LEU A 100 -0.46 -4.08 6.11
N GLN A 101 -0.38 -3.04 5.29
CA GLN A 101 -1.47 -2.56 4.48
C GLN A 101 -1.08 -2.69 3.01
N MET A 102 -1.95 -3.29 2.22
CA MET A 102 -1.80 -3.45 0.79
C MET A 102 -3.09 -2.99 0.13
N GLU A 103 -2.98 -2.11 -0.85
CA GLU A 103 -4.13 -1.61 -1.60
C GLU A 103 -3.79 -1.69 -3.08
N TYR A 104 -4.68 -2.24 -3.88
CA TYR A 104 -4.52 -2.31 -5.32
C TYR A 104 -5.86 -2.09 -6.03
N GLY A 105 -5.84 -1.28 -7.07
CA GLY A 105 -7.04 -1.01 -7.85
C GLY A 105 -6.70 -0.72 -9.31
N PHE A 106 -7.57 -1.14 -10.19
CA PHE A 106 -7.46 -0.87 -11.62
C PHE A 106 -8.82 -0.53 -12.23
N ILE A 107 -8.76 0.19 -13.33
CA ILE A 107 -9.89 0.57 -14.17
C ILE A 107 -9.69 -0.10 -15.52
N TRP A 108 -10.70 -0.83 -15.96
CA TRP A 108 -10.87 -1.19 -17.35
C TRP A 108 -11.92 -0.26 -17.97
N SER A 109 -11.61 0.34 -19.11
CA SER A 109 -12.53 1.21 -19.83
C SER A 109 -12.68 0.76 -21.29
N ALA A 110 -13.86 0.95 -21.86
CA ALA A 110 -14.17 0.47 -23.21
C ALA A 110 -13.37 1.20 -24.30
N ASP A 111 -13.01 2.47 -24.07
CA ASP A 111 -12.19 3.28 -24.99
C ASP A 111 -10.72 2.84 -25.03
N LYS A 112 -10.22 2.23 -23.95
CA LYS A 112 -8.86 1.71 -23.81
C LYS A 112 -8.85 0.26 -23.34
N SER A 113 -9.61 -0.58 -24.01
CA SER A 113 -9.85 -1.99 -23.64
C SER A 113 -8.59 -2.87 -23.64
N TYR A 114 -7.52 -2.41 -24.27
CA TYR A 114 -6.23 -3.08 -24.38
C TYR A 114 -5.35 -2.94 -23.14
N ILE A 115 -5.66 -2.00 -22.22
CA ILE A 115 -4.84 -1.74 -21.04
C ILE A 115 -5.68 -1.62 -19.78
N LEU A 116 -5.15 -2.17 -18.68
CA LEU A 116 -5.67 -1.93 -17.34
C LEU A 116 -4.99 -0.70 -16.74
N GLN A 117 -5.77 0.35 -16.53
CA GLN A 117 -5.29 1.60 -15.93
C GLN A 117 -5.28 1.47 -14.40
N LYS A 118 -4.20 1.87 -13.78
CA LYS A 118 -4.06 1.82 -12.32
C LYS A 118 -4.86 2.94 -11.65
N SER A 119 -5.74 2.61 -10.71
CA SER A 119 -6.50 3.58 -9.92
C SER A 119 -5.91 3.77 -8.52
N ASN A 120 -5.45 2.69 -7.88
CA ASN A 120 -4.80 2.73 -6.57
C ASN A 120 -3.70 1.66 -6.51
N ASP A 121 -2.62 1.96 -5.78
CA ASP A 121 -1.50 1.03 -5.60
C ASP A 121 -0.67 1.48 -4.41
N ARG A 122 -0.62 0.66 -3.36
CA ARG A 122 0.11 0.98 -2.15
C ARG A 122 0.53 -0.27 -1.42
N ILE A 123 1.80 -0.28 -1.00
CA ILE A 123 2.32 -1.17 0.03
C ILE A 123 2.75 -0.29 1.20
N TYR A 124 2.29 -0.60 2.39
CA TYR A 124 2.74 0.04 3.63
C TYR A 124 2.94 -1.01 4.70
N PHE A 125 4.14 -1.08 5.22
CA PHE A 125 4.47 -1.92 6.37
C PHE A 125 4.98 -1.05 7.51
N GLU A 126 4.48 -1.26 8.72
CA GLU A 126 4.93 -0.60 9.94
C GLU A 126 5.23 -1.63 11.02
N SER A 127 6.36 -1.47 11.68
CA SER A 127 6.76 -2.25 12.84
C SER A 127 7.17 -1.29 13.95
N LYS A 128 6.45 -1.30 15.08
CA LYS A 128 6.67 -0.40 16.21
C LYS A 128 6.85 -1.19 17.50
N PHE A 129 8.05 -1.12 18.03
CA PHE A 129 8.38 -1.62 19.36
C PHE A 129 8.22 -0.49 20.37
N SER A 130 7.57 -0.76 21.52
CA SER A 130 7.34 0.20 22.58
C SER A 130 7.63 -0.44 23.93
N TYR A 131 8.34 0.30 24.81
CA TYR A 131 8.63 -0.09 26.17
C TYR A 131 8.08 0.96 27.14
N LYS A 132 7.17 0.54 28.04
CA LYS A 132 6.55 1.43 29.01
C LYS A 132 7.56 2.00 29.97
N THR A 133 7.53 3.32 30.14
CA THR A 133 8.28 4.01 31.20
C THR A 133 7.55 3.90 32.56
N ASP A 134 8.09 4.51 33.58
CA ASP A 134 7.42 4.60 34.90
C ASP A 134 6.25 5.61 34.88
N LYS A 135 6.17 6.46 33.86
CA LYS A 135 5.02 7.35 33.60
C LYS A 135 4.02 6.64 32.70
N GLU A 136 2.78 6.51 33.12
CA GLU A 136 1.73 5.74 32.45
C GLU A 136 1.46 6.17 30.99
N THR A 137 1.67 7.46 30.67
CA THR A 137 1.40 8.05 29.36
C THR A 137 2.60 8.04 28.42
N TRP A 138 3.79 7.62 28.88
CA TRP A 138 5.01 7.68 28.09
C TRP A 138 5.63 6.31 27.85
N ASN A 139 6.08 6.08 26.64
CA ASN A 139 6.81 4.88 26.22
C ASN A 139 8.07 5.26 25.45
N TRP A 140 9.16 4.51 25.60
CA TRP A 140 10.26 4.52 24.65
C TRP A 140 9.87 3.75 23.41
N THR A 141 10.23 4.22 22.21
CA THR A 141 9.83 3.60 20.96
C THR A 141 11.00 3.47 19.98
N ALA A 142 10.97 2.34 19.25
CA ALA A 142 11.70 2.14 18.02
C ALA A 142 10.70 1.75 16.95
N SER A 143 10.63 2.49 15.84
CA SER A 143 9.69 2.21 14.76
C SER A 143 10.38 2.17 13.42
N TYR A 144 9.95 1.23 12.59
CA TYR A 144 10.33 1.12 11.19
C TYR A 144 9.07 1.20 10.34
N ASP A 145 9.11 1.96 9.27
CA ASP A 145 8.08 1.94 8.24
C ASP A 145 8.67 1.86 6.84
N PHE A 146 7.98 1.12 6.00
CA PHE A 146 8.25 0.95 4.60
C PHE A 146 7.03 1.32 3.78
N ARG A 147 7.23 2.07 2.69
CA ARG A 147 6.17 2.44 1.76
C ARG A 147 6.67 2.32 0.32
N SER A 148 5.88 1.67 -0.53
CA SER A 148 6.12 1.57 -1.98
C SER A 148 4.81 1.27 -2.72
N GLN A 149 4.92 0.88 -3.98
CA GLN A 149 3.84 0.40 -4.85
C GLN A 149 4.23 -0.91 -5.53
N PHE A 150 3.24 -1.59 -6.15
CA PHE A 150 3.44 -2.91 -6.78
C PHE A 150 3.83 -2.82 -8.26
N THR A 151 3.23 -1.89 -9.01
CA THR A 151 3.27 -1.89 -10.47
C THR A 151 3.55 -0.52 -11.05
N ASP A 152 3.79 -0.47 -12.34
CA ASP A 152 4.01 0.75 -13.11
C ASP A 152 2.78 1.66 -13.08
N SER A 153 3.01 2.97 -13.00
CA SER A 153 2.01 4.02 -13.15
C SER A 153 2.48 4.98 -14.23
N TYR A 154 1.57 5.38 -15.10
CA TYR A 154 1.89 6.23 -16.25
C TYR A 154 1.16 7.58 -16.17
N SER A 155 1.71 8.61 -16.83
CA SER A 155 1.07 9.93 -16.96
C SER A 155 -0.11 9.92 -17.91
N ASN A 156 -0.02 9.09 -18.96
CA ASN A 156 -1.10 8.79 -19.87
C ASN A 156 -1.10 7.28 -20.15
N TYR A 157 -2.18 6.79 -20.73
CA TYR A 157 -2.33 5.41 -21.16
C TYR A 157 -2.62 5.35 -22.66
N ASP A 158 -2.13 6.35 -23.42
CA ASP A 158 -2.24 6.41 -24.87
C ASP A 158 -1.12 5.59 -25.48
N TYR A 159 -1.37 4.29 -25.64
CA TYR A 159 -0.49 3.42 -26.40
C TYR A 159 -0.50 3.85 -27.88
N PRO A 160 0.63 3.74 -28.56
CA PRO A 160 0.62 3.85 -30.02
C PRO A 160 -0.43 2.89 -30.61
N ALA A 161 -1.25 3.41 -31.51
CA ALA A 161 -2.43 2.67 -32.03
C ALA A 161 -2.07 1.33 -32.71
N TRP A 162 -0.85 1.20 -33.23
CA TRP A 162 -0.36 -0.03 -33.85
C TRP A 162 -0.05 -1.14 -32.84
N ILE A 163 0.28 -0.80 -31.57
CA ILE A 163 0.43 -1.79 -30.48
C ILE A 163 -0.95 -2.41 -30.18
N ASP A 164 -2.00 -1.60 -30.24
CA ASP A 164 -3.37 -1.97 -29.94
C ASP A 164 -3.93 -3.01 -30.95
N GLY A 165 -3.77 -2.75 -32.26
CA GLY A 165 -4.28 -3.63 -33.31
C GLY A 165 -3.53 -4.96 -33.45
N GLU A 166 -2.24 -5.00 -33.10
CA GLU A 166 -1.34 -6.13 -33.36
C GLU A 166 -1.03 -6.97 -32.12
N ALA A 167 -1.38 -6.50 -30.90
CA ALA A 167 -1.16 -7.25 -29.67
C ALA A 167 -1.85 -8.61 -29.65
N GLY A 168 -2.92 -8.77 -30.40
CA GLY A 168 -3.64 -10.05 -30.60
C GLY A 168 -2.99 -10.98 -31.64
N ARG A 169 -2.05 -10.52 -32.45
CA ARG A 169 -1.46 -11.26 -33.59
C ARG A 169 0.00 -11.65 -33.38
N LYS A 170 0.49 -11.62 -32.14
CA LYS A 170 1.92 -11.78 -31.80
C LYS A 170 2.57 -13.09 -32.23
N GLU A 171 1.79 -14.14 -32.50
CA GLU A 171 2.35 -15.47 -32.85
C GLU A 171 3.01 -15.50 -34.24
N ASN A 172 2.55 -14.67 -35.18
CA ASN A 172 3.02 -14.68 -36.56
C ASN A 172 3.74 -13.38 -36.99
N MET A 173 4.18 -12.56 -36.01
CA MET A 173 4.84 -11.30 -36.31
C MET A 173 6.32 -11.51 -36.67
N ASP A 174 6.77 -10.79 -37.70
CA ASP A 174 8.19 -10.72 -38.10
C ASP A 174 9.09 -10.34 -36.89
N PRO A 175 10.24 -11.00 -36.69
CA PRO A 175 11.15 -10.68 -35.57
C PRO A 175 11.66 -9.24 -35.54
N GLN A 176 11.89 -8.62 -36.69
CA GLN A 176 12.30 -7.22 -36.79
C GLN A 176 11.18 -6.26 -36.35
N MET A 177 9.94 -6.58 -36.74
CA MET A 177 8.78 -5.80 -36.31
C MET A 177 8.56 -5.93 -34.78
N LYS A 178 8.78 -7.12 -34.20
CA LYS A 178 8.70 -7.31 -32.75
C LYS A 178 9.71 -6.45 -32.00
N GLU A 179 10.94 -6.36 -32.49
CA GLU A 179 11.99 -5.56 -31.85
C GLU A 179 11.68 -4.07 -31.97
N TYR A 180 11.24 -3.61 -33.15
CA TYR A 180 10.80 -2.23 -33.36
C TYR A 180 9.66 -1.85 -32.41
N MET A 181 8.63 -2.70 -32.28
CA MET A 181 7.53 -2.45 -31.35
C MET A 181 7.97 -2.40 -29.89
N LYS A 182 8.96 -3.20 -29.52
CA LYS A 182 9.52 -3.19 -28.17
C LYS A 182 10.28 -1.89 -27.89
N GLU A 183 11.07 -1.39 -28.85
CA GLU A 183 11.78 -0.12 -28.74
C GLU A 183 10.81 1.06 -28.61
N GLU A 184 9.77 1.11 -29.44
CA GLU A 184 8.73 2.14 -29.38
C GLU A 184 7.97 2.11 -28.04
N PHE A 185 7.64 0.91 -27.54
CA PHE A 185 7.03 0.76 -26.23
C PHE A 185 7.93 1.27 -25.12
N GLU A 186 9.22 0.94 -25.17
CA GLU A 186 10.16 1.38 -24.13
C GLU A 186 10.38 2.90 -24.17
N GLN A 187 10.44 3.51 -25.34
CA GLN A 187 10.51 4.98 -25.48
C GLN A 187 9.25 5.66 -24.90
N TRP A 188 8.07 5.15 -25.24
CA TRP A 188 6.81 5.63 -24.66
C TRP A 188 6.81 5.44 -23.13
N ARG A 189 7.22 4.27 -22.66
CA ARG A 189 7.28 3.95 -21.23
C ARG A 189 8.18 4.93 -20.49
N GLN A 190 9.37 5.19 -20.97
CA GLN A 190 10.32 6.12 -20.35
C GLN A 190 9.78 7.55 -20.29
N GLY A 191 9.05 7.99 -21.30
CA GLY A 191 8.40 9.32 -21.32
C GLY A 191 7.15 9.42 -20.45
N SER A 192 6.48 8.30 -20.18
CA SER A 192 5.17 8.27 -19.54
C SER A 192 5.19 7.78 -18.09
N ILE A 193 6.22 7.04 -17.68
CA ILE A 193 6.27 6.42 -16.34
C ILE A 193 6.31 7.46 -15.22
N LYS A 194 5.49 7.26 -14.20
CA LYS A 194 5.43 8.12 -13.01
C LYS A 194 5.97 7.43 -11.76
N SER A 195 5.76 6.15 -11.64
CA SER A 195 6.25 5.31 -10.54
C SER A 195 6.23 3.83 -10.92
N THR A 196 7.07 3.03 -10.29
CA THR A 196 7.12 1.57 -10.43
C THR A 196 7.51 0.93 -9.10
N PHE A 197 7.59 -0.39 -9.02
CA PHE A 197 8.06 -1.07 -7.81
C PHE A 197 9.43 -0.55 -7.36
N LEU A 198 9.54 -0.15 -6.09
CA LEU A 198 10.72 0.51 -5.51
C LEU A 198 11.14 1.82 -6.20
N SER A 199 10.22 2.49 -6.89
CA SER A 199 10.48 3.80 -7.51
C SER A 199 9.26 4.73 -7.40
N PRO A 200 9.09 5.43 -6.22
CA PRO A 200 9.97 5.41 -5.05
C PRO A 200 9.63 4.32 -4.01
N ALA A 201 10.61 3.94 -3.19
CA ALA A 201 10.39 3.27 -1.93
C ALA A 201 10.97 4.10 -0.78
N TYR A 202 10.19 4.31 0.26
CA TYR A 202 10.58 5.04 1.46
C TYR A 202 10.75 4.08 2.63
N ASN A 203 11.90 4.14 3.28
CA ASN A 203 12.23 3.36 4.47
C ASN A 203 12.59 4.35 5.57
N ASN A 204 11.92 4.28 6.71
CA ASN A 204 12.21 5.14 7.85
C ASN A 204 12.43 4.29 9.10
N LEU A 205 13.51 4.56 9.81
CA LEU A 205 13.81 3.99 11.12
C LEU A 205 13.89 5.13 12.14
N ALA A 206 13.00 5.13 13.12
CA ALA A 206 12.87 6.22 14.08
C ALA A 206 12.99 5.72 15.51
N LEU A 207 13.81 6.40 16.31
CA LEU A 207 14.02 6.16 17.73
C LEU A 207 13.56 7.38 18.52
N GLY A 208 12.70 7.17 19.52
CA GLY A 208 12.13 8.28 20.27
C GLY A 208 11.24 7.88 21.43
N ALA A 209 10.32 8.76 21.77
CA ALA A 209 9.35 8.58 22.83
C ALA A 209 7.93 8.80 22.32
N GLU A 210 7.02 7.95 22.73
CA GLU A 210 5.59 8.06 22.48
C GLU A 210 4.89 8.66 23.69
N TRP A 211 4.13 9.71 23.47
CA TRP A 211 3.16 10.23 24.43
C TRP A 211 1.77 9.77 24.05
N LYS A 212 1.13 9.03 24.94
CA LYS A 212 -0.19 8.44 24.75
C LYS A 212 -1.13 8.83 25.89
N PRO A 213 -1.71 10.04 25.85
CA PRO A 213 -2.58 10.54 26.92
C PRO A 213 -3.91 9.79 27.01
N VAL A 214 -4.42 9.29 25.89
CA VAL A 214 -5.70 8.56 25.77
C VAL A 214 -5.57 7.36 24.83
N PRO A 215 -6.44 6.35 24.93
CA PRO A 215 -6.34 5.13 24.12
C PRO A 215 -6.43 5.35 22.60
N TRP A 216 -7.11 6.41 22.16
CA TRP A 216 -7.39 6.71 20.75
C TRP A 216 -6.43 7.71 20.12
N PHE A 217 -5.50 8.32 20.90
CA PHE A 217 -4.56 9.33 20.40
C PHE A 217 -3.15 9.06 20.94
N ASP A 218 -2.16 9.10 20.06
CA ASP A 218 -0.75 9.06 20.42
C ASP A 218 0.10 9.97 19.52
N VAL A 219 1.17 10.49 20.09
CA VAL A 219 2.20 11.24 19.39
C VAL A 219 3.56 10.60 19.66
N ASN A 220 4.26 10.22 18.60
CA ASN A 220 5.64 9.74 18.66
C ASN A 220 6.58 10.86 18.24
N ILE A 221 7.49 11.23 19.13
CA ILE A 221 8.52 12.25 18.92
C ILE A 221 9.85 11.51 18.80
N SER A 222 10.43 11.50 17.62
CA SER A 222 11.65 10.75 17.29
C SER A 222 12.75 11.70 16.84
N PRO A 223 13.62 12.15 17.78
CA PRO A 223 14.72 13.04 17.45
C PRO A 223 15.81 12.38 16.60
N LEU A 224 15.84 11.05 16.55
CA LEU A 224 16.75 10.29 15.69
C LEU A 224 15.93 9.47 14.69
N THR A 225 15.85 9.96 13.46
CA THR A 225 15.13 9.31 12.36
C THR A 225 16.03 9.22 11.14
N GLY A 226 16.41 7.99 10.77
CA GLY A 226 17.05 7.69 9.47
C GLY A 226 15.99 7.44 8.42
N SER A 227 16.10 8.08 7.25
CA SER A 227 15.23 7.89 6.11
C SER A 227 16.06 7.51 4.89
N VAL A 228 15.67 6.44 4.20
CA VAL A 228 16.28 6.00 2.94
C VAL A 228 15.21 5.97 1.86
N THR A 229 15.36 6.83 0.87
CA THR A 229 14.53 6.81 -0.34
C THR A 229 15.27 6.04 -1.42
N ILE A 230 14.60 5.06 -2.04
CA ILE A 230 15.15 4.24 -3.12
C ILE A 230 14.36 4.52 -4.39
N VAL A 231 15.06 4.71 -5.51
CA VAL A 231 14.47 4.87 -6.85
C VAL A 231 15.27 4.00 -7.82
N THR A 232 14.78 2.80 -8.07
CA THR A 232 15.44 1.82 -8.95
C THR A 232 15.38 2.24 -10.41
N GLU A 233 14.25 2.86 -10.84
CA GLU A 233 14.04 3.32 -12.21
C GLU A 233 14.86 4.59 -12.52
N PRO A 234 15.86 4.54 -13.42
CA PRO A 234 16.76 5.66 -13.65
C PRO A 234 16.07 6.95 -14.10
N VAL A 235 15.06 6.87 -14.99
CA VAL A 235 14.34 8.04 -15.52
C VAL A 235 13.55 8.80 -14.45
N LEU A 236 13.25 8.15 -13.32
CA LEU A 236 12.52 8.76 -12.21
C LEU A 236 13.41 9.42 -11.16
N ARG A 237 14.73 9.12 -11.15
CA ARG A 237 15.63 9.56 -10.08
C ARG A 237 15.69 11.08 -9.94
N LYS A 238 15.79 11.82 -11.03
CA LYS A 238 15.78 13.29 -11.01
C LYS A 238 14.48 13.82 -10.39
N LYS A 239 13.33 13.31 -10.84
CA LYS A 239 12.00 13.70 -10.37
C LYS A 239 11.83 13.52 -8.86
N TYR A 240 12.40 12.45 -8.30
CA TYR A 240 12.33 12.15 -6.87
C TYR A 240 13.50 12.75 -6.06
N GLY A 241 14.27 13.70 -6.65
CA GLY A 241 15.32 14.44 -5.95
C GLY A 241 16.51 13.59 -5.53
N MET A 242 16.82 12.53 -6.29
CA MET A 242 18.00 11.71 -6.01
C MET A 242 19.28 12.51 -6.22
N PRO A 243 20.31 12.36 -5.36
CA PRO A 243 21.58 13.06 -5.50
C PRO A 243 22.32 12.58 -6.74
N LEU A 244 23.22 13.43 -7.25
CA LEU A 244 24.15 13.05 -8.31
C LEU A 244 25.04 11.89 -7.82
N GLY A 245 25.18 10.88 -8.66
CA GLY A 245 26.07 9.75 -8.42
C GLY A 245 27.55 10.07 -8.64
N PRO A 246 28.46 9.20 -8.18
CA PRO A 246 29.91 9.41 -8.32
C PRO A 246 30.37 9.47 -9.79
N ASP A 247 29.66 8.79 -10.69
CA ASP A 247 29.98 8.74 -12.12
C ASP A 247 29.30 9.87 -12.91
N SER A 248 28.69 10.85 -12.24
CA SER A 248 28.01 11.96 -12.86
C SER A 248 29.03 12.98 -13.40
N VAL A 249 28.84 13.36 -14.65
CA VAL A 249 29.59 14.46 -15.29
C VAL A 249 28.64 15.56 -15.72
N GLU A 250 29.11 16.81 -15.82
CA GLU A 250 28.28 17.97 -16.12
C GLU A 250 27.46 17.81 -17.41
N ALA A 251 28.07 17.19 -18.42
CA ALA A 251 27.43 16.95 -19.73
C ALA A 251 26.37 15.84 -19.71
N VAL A 252 26.48 14.84 -18.76
CA VAL A 252 25.58 13.71 -18.65
C VAL A 252 25.37 13.41 -17.16
N PRO A 253 24.33 14.02 -16.51
CA PRO A 253 24.08 13.83 -15.12
C PRO A 253 23.54 12.42 -14.85
N VAL A 254 24.21 11.66 -13.99
CA VAL A 254 23.81 10.34 -13.51
C VAL A 254 23.36 10.47 -12.05
N TYR A 255 22.13 10.11 -11.76
CA TYR A 255 21.57 10.20 -10.39
C TYR A 255 21.69 8.87 -9.66
N SER A 256 21.99 8.92 -8.36
CA SER A 256 22.03 7.76 -7.46
C SER A 256 20.66 7.09 -7.35
N ALA A 257 20.66 5.79 -7.09
CA ALA A 257 19.42 5.04 -6.83
C ALA A 257 18.91 5.20 -5.40
N ALA A 258 19.72 5.75 -4.48
CA ALA A 258 19.36 5.89 -3.07
C ALA A 258 19.75 7.27 -2.54
N LEU A 259 18.87 7.81 -1.67
CA LEU A 259 19.10 9.04 -0.90
C LEU A 259 18.96 8.68 0.58
N PHE A 260 20.01 8.93 1.35
CA PHE A 260 20.02 8.81 2.79
C PHE A 260 19.84 10.18 3.46
N GLN A 261 18.96 10.25 4.45
CA GLN A 261 18.66 11.42 5.24
C GLN A 261 18.68 11.06 6.73
N LEU A 262 19.17 11.92 7.58
CA LEU A 262 19.13 11.77 9.02
C LEU A 262 18.51 13.01 9.65
N GLY A 263 17.48 12.80 10.47
CA GLY A 263 16.74 13.94 10.98
C GLY A 263 15.86 13.61 12.19
N ALA A 264 14.83 14.43 12.39
CA ALA A 264 13.80 14.19 13.38
C ALA A 264 12.44 13.97 12.72
N SER A 265 11.59 13.20 13.38
CA SER A 265 10.20 13.04 12.97
C SER A 265 9.22 13.17 14.13
N ILE A 266 8.03 13.67 13.82
CA ILE A 266 6.86 13.65 14.69
C ILE A 266 5.78 12.88 13.95
N LYS A 267 5.25 11.81 14.58
CA LYS A 267 4.14 11.00 14.05
C LYS A 267 2.98 11.09 15.05
N ALA A 268 1.88 11.72 14.66
CA ALA A 268 0.65 11.79 15.44
C ALA A 268 -0.40 10.86 14.83
N ASN A 269 -1.02 10.04 15.65
CA ASN A 269 -2.08 9.12 15.26
C ASN A 269 -3.33 9.40 16.09
N ALA A 270 -4.49 9.40 15.44
CA ALA A 270 -5.76 9.33 16.13
C ALA A 270 -6.66 8.29 15.46
N LYS A 271 -7.28 7.45 16.27
CA LYS A 271 -8.17 6.40 15.82
C LYS A 271 -9.33 6.24 16.78
N PHE A 272 -10.52 6.61 16.34
CA PHE A 272 -11.73 6.54 17.17
C PHE A 272 -12.96 6.19 16.35
N SER A 273 -13.95 5.65 17.04
CA SER A 273 -15.28 5.41 16.51
C SER A 273 -16.21 6.50 17.00
N ILE A 274 -16.82 7.24 16.08
CA ILE A 274 -17.85 8.25 16.41
C ILE A 274 -19.11 7.54 16.91
N ASN A 275 -19.39 6.38 16.31
CA ASN A 275 -20.42 5.44 16.74
C ASN A 275 -20.02 4.01 16.30
N GLU A 276 -20.86 3.00 16.56
CA GLU A 276 -20.59 1.59 16.22
C GLU A 276 -20.31 1.36 14.72
N LYS A 277 -20.84 2.22 13.86
CA LYS A 277 -20.75 2.10 12.39
C LYS A 277 -19.74 3.04 11.75
N PHE A 278 -19.32 4.10 12.44
CA PHE A 278 -18.50 5.16 11.85
C PHE A 278 -17.15 5.26 12.54
N ASN A 279 -16.09 4.90 11.79
CA ASN A 279 -14.71 4.89 12.28
C ASN A 279 -13.89 5.95 11.54
N TYR A 280 -13.04 6.65 12.27
CA TYR A 280 -12.05 7.59 11.74
C TYR A 280 -10.65 7.20 12.21
N GLU A 281 -9.71 7.16 11.26
CA GLU A 281 -8.30 6.95 11.52
C GLU A 281 -7.51 8.03 10.77
N THR A 282 -6.61 8.71 11.47
CA THR A 282 -5.72 9.71 10.87
C THR A 282 -4.29 9.52 11.36
N GLN A 283 -3.33 9.73 10.47
CA GLN A 283 -1.90 9.70 10.77
C GLN A 283 -1.22 10.90 10.09
N LEU A 284 -0.62 11.75 10.88
CA LEU A 284 0.21 12.86 10.42
C LEU A 284 1.68 12.56 10.74
N VAL A 285 2.53 12.58 9.73
CA VAL A 285 3.99 12.44 9.88
C VAL A 285 4.65 13.70 9.34
N VAL A 286 5.48 14.33 10.17
CA VAL A 286 6.36 15.43 9.78
C VAL A 286 7.80 14.99 10.00
N PHE A 287 8.65 15.15 9.00
CA PHE A 287 10.07 14.82 9.06
C PHE A 287 10.90 16.01 8.61
N THR A 288 12.00 16.28 9.29
CA THR A 288 13.02 17.28 8.91
C THR A 288 14.39 16.63 8.86
N ASP A 289 15.17 16.96 7.83
CA ASP A 289 16.53 16.44 7.62
C ASP A 289 17.56 17.40 8.24
N TYR A 290 18.32 16.97 9.24
CA TYR A 290 19.35 17.83 9.84
C TYR A 290 20.62 17.88 8.99
N LEU A 291 20.93 16.81 8.23
CA LEU A 291 22.22 16.71 7.54
C LEU A 291 22.30 17.67 6.37
N ASN A 292 21.26 17.70 5.55
CA ASN A 292 21.29 18.43 4.29
C ASN A 292 20.61 19.80 4.43
N HIS A 293 19.54 19.89 5.25
CA HIS A 293 18.70 21.07 5.34
C HIS A 293 18.21 21.31 6.78
N PRO A 294 19.09 21.67 7.75
CA PRO A 294 18.73 21.79 9.16
C PRO A 294 17.53 22.72 9.38
N PHE A 295 16.36 22.16 9.70
CA PHE A 295 15.10 22.86 10.04
C PHE A 295 14.56 23.82 8.98
N THR A 296 15.14 23.85 7.78
CA THR A 296 14.70 24.72 6.67
C THR A 296 13.74 24.03 5.72
N GLN A 297 13.80 22.69 5.66
CA GLN A 297 12.93 21.87 4.85
C GLN A 297 12.28 20.77 5.69
N TYR A 298 11.01 20.54 5.44
CA TYR A 298 10.24 19.49 6.10
C TYR A 298 9.36 18.75 5.09
N ARG A 299 9.22 17.46 5.29
CA ARG A 299 8.32 16.59 4.54
C ARG A 299 7.09 16.32 5.41
N VAL A 300 5.91 16.45 4.81
CA VAL A 300 4.63 16.18 5.47
C VAL A 300 3.91 15.06 4.75
N ASN A 301 3.39 14.12 5.52
CA ASN A 301 2.52 13.07 5.03
C ASN A 301 1.32 12.97 5.99
N TRP A 302 0.13 13.24 5.47
CA TRP A 302 -1.10 13.19 6.25
C TRP A 302 -2.12 12.27 5.60
N ASP A 303 -2.30 11.10 6.21
CA ASP A 303 -3.22 10.06 5.79
C ASP A 303 -4.49 10.13 6.64
N ASN A 304 -5.67 10.09 6.02
CA ASN A 304 -6.95 10.02 6.70
C ASN A 304 -7.78 8.89 6.12
N LYS A 305 -8.49 8.16 6.97
CA LYS A 305 -9.41 7.10 6.58
C LYS A 305 -10.71 7.25 7.36
N ILE A 306 -11.80 7.35 6.66
CA ILE A 306 -13.15 7.32 7.18
C ILE A 306 -13.79 6.03 6.70
N ALA A 307 -14.39 5.26 7.59
CA ALA A 307 -15.10 4.04 7.26
C ALA A 307 -16.49 4.05 7.88
N TRP A 308 -17.51 3.94 7.04
CA TRP A 308 -18.89 3.80 7.44
C TRP A 308 -19.36 2.37 7.16
N GLN A 309 -19.56 1.59 8.23
CA GLN A 309 -20.06 0.23 8.16
C GLN A 309 -21.59 0.27 8.03
N ILE A 310 -22.11 -0.03 6.82
CA ILE A 310 -23.56 -0.02 6.55
C ILE A 310 -24.18 -1.33 7.04
N THR A 311 -23.57 -2.46 6.68
CA THR A 311 -23.96 -3.80 7.15
C THR A 311 -22.73 -4.52 7.73
N SER A 312 -22.87 -5.76 8.19
CA SER A 312 -21.74 -6.56 8.72
C SER A 312 -20.66 -6.84 7.67
N PHE A 313 -21.00 -6.83 6.38
CA PHE A 313 -20.10 -7.16 5.28
C PHE A 313 -19.91 -6.02 4.25
N PHE A 314 -20.68 -4.92 4.34
CA PHE A 314 -20.61 -3.81 3.39
C PHE A 314 -20.26 -2.49 4.07
N LYS A 315 -19.23 -1.82 3.57
CA LYS A 315 -18.80 -0.50 4.06
C LYS A 315 -18.53 0.48 2.94
N VAL A 316 -18.68 1.77 3.24
CA VAL A 316 -18.20 2.87 2.42
C VAL A 316 -16.94 3.45 3.10
N GLY A 317 -15.87 3.58 2.34
CA GLY A 317 -14.60 4.09 2.81
C GLY A 317 -14.18 5.34 2.03
N LEU A 318 -13.76 6.38 2.73
CA LEU A 318 -13.09 7.54 2.14
C LEU A 318 -11.67 7.60 2.70
N SER A 319 -10.69 7.53 1.82
CA SER A 319 -9.29 7.75 2.16
C SER A 319 -8.79 9.02 1.50
N THR A 320 -8.04 9.85 2.25
CA THR A 320 -7.37 11.03 1.71
C THR A 320 -5.91 11.04 2.12
N TRP A 321 -5.07 11.51 1.21
CA TRP A 321 -3.63 11.69 1.40
C TRP A 321 -3.24 13.09 1.01
N LEU A 322 -2.60 13.79 1.93
CA LEU A 322 -1.97 15.08 1.68
C LEU A 322 -0.46 14.91 1.87
N LEU A 323 0.29 15.15 0.81
CA LEU A 323 1.74 14.98 0.78
C LEU A 323 2.42 16.30 0.44
N TYR A 324 3.49 16.59 1.15
CA TYR A 324 4.42 17.66 0.81
C TYR A 324 5.84 17.13 0.93
N ASP A 325 6.59 17.20 -0.16
CA ASP A 325 8.00 16.84 -0.20
C ASP A 325 8.73 17.88 -1.04
N PRO A 326 9.62 18.69 -0.43
CA PRO A 326 10.25 19.82 -1.13
C PRO A 326 11.26 19.39 -2.21
N ILE A 327 11.70 18.13 -2.21
CA ILE A 327 12.66 17.61 -3.18
C ILE A 327 12.00 16.93 -4.38
N VAL A 328 10.71 16.62 -4.29
CA VAL A 328 9.97 15.96 -5.39
C VAL A 328 9.53 17.00 -6.43
N GLU A 329 9.89 16.77 -7.67
CA GLU A 329 9.49 17.61 -8.81
C GLU A 329 8.14 17.17 -9.38
N ILE A 330 7.23 18.13 -9.54
CA ILE A 330 5.91 17.94 -10.14
C ILE A 330 5.74 18.99 -11.24
N ASP A 331 5.64 18.56 -12.48
CA ASP A 331 5.54 19.45 -13.66
C ASP A 331 6.65 20.50 -13.69
N GLY A 332 7.89 20.07 -13.47
CA GLY A 332 9.07 20.95 -13.47
C GLY A 332 9.21 21.87 -12.25
N VAL A 333 8.36 21.74 -11.25
CA VAL A 333 8.37 22.59 -10.03
C VAL A 333 8.46 21.72 -8.78
N THR A 334 9.39 22.04 -7.89
CA THR A 334 9.50 21.42 -6.55
C THR A 334 8.57 22.11 -5.53
N SER A 335 8.48 21.54 -4.31
CA SER A 335 7.74 22.15 -3.20
C SER A 335 6.23 22.32 -3.44
N LYS A 336 5.62 21.42 -4.20
CA LYS A 336 4.15 21.40 -4.40
C LYS A 336 3.47 20.44 -3.41
N TRP A 337 2.33 20.88 -2.90
CA TRP A 337 1.40 20.00 -2.18
C TRP A 337 0.72 19.02 -3.15
N GLN A 338 0.60 17.77 -2.74
CA GLN A 338 -0.07 16.71 -3.47
C GLN A 338 -1.28 16.24 -2.67
N PHE A 339 -2.42 16.13 -3.30
CA PHE A 339 -3.64 15.63 -2.68
C PHE A 339 -4.24 14.50 -3.50
N LYS A 340 -4.58 13.42 -2.83
CA LYS A 340 -5.31 12.29 -3.39
C LYS A 340 -6.50 11.97 -2.51
N ASN A 341 -7.64 11.70 -3.10
CA ASN A 341 -8.78 11.08 -2.42
C ASN A 341 -9.17 9.78 -3.11
N PHE A 342 -9.75 8.89 -2.35
CA PHE A 342 -10.25 7.61 -2.84
C PHE A 342 -11.52 7.23 -2.07
N LEU A 343 -12.66 7.23 -2.77
CA LEU A 343 -13.94 6.77 -2.26
C LEU A 343 -14.17 5.33 -2.74
N ALA A 344 -14.45 4.43 -1.81
CA ALA A 344 -14.62 3.02 -2.10
C ALA A 344 -15.90 2.46 -1.47
N PHE A 345 -16.59 1.62 -2.23
CA PHE A 345 -17.72 0.80 -1.81
C PHE A 345 -17.22 -0.64 -1.71
N ASN A 346 -17.07 -1.15 -0.50
CA ASN A 346 -16.33 -2.39 -0.27
C ASN A 346 -17.17 -3.47 0.39
N PHE A 347 -16.99 -4.70 -0.07
CA PHE A 347 -17.29 -5.89 0.71
C PHE A 347 -16.09 -6.21 1.59
N THR A 348 -16.34 -6.43 2.88
CA THR A 348 -15.31 -6.58 3.89
C THR A 348 -15.38 -7.94 4.54
N PHE A 349 -14.25 -8.62 4.60
CA PHE A 349 -14.07 -9.91 5.27
C PHE A 349 -13.02 -9.75 6.37
N ALA A 350 -13.40 -10.02 7.61
CA ALA A 350 -12.51 -9.87 8.76
C ALA A 350 -12.20 -11.23 9.40
N PHE A 351 -10.92 -11.48 9.66
CA PHE A 351 -10.40 -12.70 10.25
C PHE A 351 -9.59 -12.39 11.51
N GLY A 352 -9.53 -13.34 12.44
CA GLY A 352 -8.74 -13.22 13.66
C GLY A 352 -9.47 -12.62 14.85
N GLU A 353 -8.71 -12.08 15.82
CA GLU A 353 -9.28 -11.60 17.07
C GLU A 353 -10.01 -10.27 16.92
N LYS A 354 -11.27 -10.24 17.36
CA LYS A 354 -12.04 -8.99 17.43
C LYS A 354 -11.39 -8.04 18.43
N GLY A 355 -11.20 -6.76 18.04
CA GLY A 355 -10.75 -5.72 18.95
C GLY A 355 -9.28 -5.32 18.87
N LEU A 356 -8.51 -5.79 17.90
CA LEU A 356 -7.25 -5.19 17.52
C LEU A 356 -7.52 -3.84 16.80
N LYS A 357 -7.90 -2.86 17.60
CA LYS A 357 -8.16 -1.48 17.13
C LYS A 357 -6.87 -0.71 17.02
#